data_e695f72503bc652d260053224eb60b6c
#
_entry.id   e695f72503bc652d260053224eb60b6c
#
_cell.length_a   1.000
_cell.length_b   1.000
_cell.length_c   1.000
_cell.angle_alpha   90.00
_cell.angle_beta   90.00
_cell.angle_gamma   90.00
#
_symmetry.space_group_name_H-M   'P 1'
#
loop_
_entity.id
_entity.type
_entity.pdbx_description
1 polymer ?
#
loop_
_entity_poly.entity_id
_entity_poly.type
_entity_poly.pdbx_seq_one_letter_code
_entity_poly.pdbx_strand_id
1 'polypeptide(L)'
;MLENIFKKKAEKLLEQFNKKQYLFVIRETKLLLQKIPDNLFLLNLIGSSFQNLGDLSSAKKIFKNILEIDNNNISALNNLGNVYKSLQDYSSAEDYYKKAIVLNPTFINALVNYGSLKYELNNYEEAVELYKKALHLNNEIPMAHYNLGLLYQALGRFEDAKFHLQTVSKIKPQITAADKILSRFIKYKINDPHINIMESKLNELNLSNLEKIDLFFSLGKAYEDLKDFDKSFHYLRKGNNLKKQISKYKIEKDEQFFKTLKDFFKNIDFKNKNISKYNKNIIFIVGMPRSGTTLIEQILSSHSNIYGAGELPYLENIMTNEFFQNNILNTNKLRDLNKIDVLKSIGDHYVSLINKYNYNENLITDKAPLNFRWIGLIKLIFPNSKIIHCSRSPKDNCLSLYKNTFDDNLDWAYDEDDLSNFYQQYADLMKFWKKNIPNFIYDINYENLISNPQNQIKDMLSFCGLKWQQNCIEFHKNKRAIKTVSSSQARNKIYSSSINSYKNYNKFLVKLYSSLENI
;
A
#
# COMPACT_ATOMS: atom_id res chain seq x y z
N MET A 1 26.15 42.52 -7.36
CA MET A 1 25.47 42.60 -6.03
C MET A 1 24.10 41.91 -6.03
N LEU A 2 23.21 42.19 -6.98
CA LEU A 2 21.88 41.55 -7.08
C LEU A 2 21.94 40.03 -7.30
N GLU A 3 22.86 39.56 -8.13
CA GLU A 3 23.05 38.13 -8.40
C GLU A 3 23.52 37.33 -7.16
N ASN A 4 24.39 37.90 -6.33
CA ASN A 4 24.80 37.30 -5.06
C ASN A 4 23.67 37.27 -4.02
N ILE A 5 22.77 38.28 -4.02
CA ILE A 5 21.61 38.30 -3.14
C ILE A 5 20.61 37.22 -3.58
N PHE A 6 20.39 37.05 -4.88
CA PHE A 6 19.53 36.01 -5.42
C PHE A 6 20.08 34.62 -5.09
N LYS A 7 21.38 34.38 -5.33
CA LYS A 7 22.03 33.11 -5.01
C LYS A 7 21.87 32.70 -3.55
N LYS A 8 22.13 33.63 -2.60
CA LYS A 8 21.91 33.37 -1.16
C LYS A 8 20.47 33.05 -0.83
N LYS A 9 19.50 33.73 -1.46
CA LYS A 9 18.07 33.41 -1.25
C LYS A 9 17.69 32.05 -1.83
N ALA A 10 18.20 31.70 -3.00
CA ALA A 10 17.99 30.39 -3.62
C ALA A 10 18.55 29.25 -2.76
N GLU A 11 19.75 29.40 -2.23
CA GLU A 11 20.38 28.44 -1.31
C GLU A 11 19.55 28.25 -0.05
N LYS A 12 19.07 29.37 0.55
CA LYS A 12 18.17 29.32 1.71
C LYS A 12 16.86 28.60 1.41
N LEU A 13 16.27 28.84 0.24
CA LEU A 13 15.04 28.18 -0.17
C LEU A 13 15.23 26.67 -0.35
N LEU A 14 16.36 26.25 -0.95
CA LEU A 14 16.73 24.83 -1.05
C LEU A 14 16.92 24.18 0.33
N GLU A 15 17.58 24.88 1.25
CA GLU A 15 17.74 24.41 2.62
C GLU A 15 16.37 24.19 3.29
N GLN A 16 15.44 25.14 3.16
CA GLN A 16 14.09 25.01 3.72
C GLN A 16 13.28 23.92 3.01
N PHE A 17 13.43 23.76 1.70
CA PHE A 17 12.84 22.66 0.96
C PHE A 17 13.30 21.29 1.49
N ASN A 18 14.61 21.15 1.72
CA ASN A 18 15.20 19.92 2.28
C ASN A 18 14.74 19.67 3.73
N LYS A 19 14.44 20.74 4.48
CA LYS A 19 13.80 20.66 5.81
C LYS A 19 12.28 20.41 5.74
N LYS A 20 11.72 20.14 4.54
CA LYS A 20 10.29 19.89 4.28
C LYS A 20 9.36 21.06 4.66
N GLN A 21 9.89 22.28 4.73
CA GLN A 21 9.11 23.49 5.03
C GLN A 21 8.44 24.04 3.77
N TYR A 22 7.65 23.22 3.08
CA TYR A 22 7.11 23.52 1.75
C TYR A 22 6.23 24.76 1.71
N LEU A 23 5.39 25.02 2.72
CA LEU A 23 4.55 26.21 2.78
C LEU A 23 5.39 27.49 2.84
N PHE A 24 6.48 27.48 3.60
CA PHE A 24 7.43 28.61 3.64
C PHE A 24 8.07 28.82 2.25
N VAL A 25 8.53 27.72 1.63
CA VAL A 25 9.16 27.78 0.29
C VAL A 25 8.17 28.35 -0.74
N ILE A 26 6.92 27.90 -0.74
CA ILE A 26 5.88 28.39 -1.66
C ILE A 26 5.68 29.90 -1.49
N ARG A 27 5.55 30.39 -0.25
CA ARG A 27 5.33 31.81 0.04
C ARG A 27 6.48 32.66 -0.47
N GLU A 28 7.71 32.34 -0.07
CA GLU A 28 8.89 33.13 -0.42
C GLU A 28 9.20 33.05 -1.93
N THR A 29 8.98 31.87 -2.54
CA THR A 29 9.20 31.70 -3.99
C THR A 29 8.19 32.51 -4.80
N LYS A 30 6.90 32.60 -4.37
CA LYS A 30 5.89 33.46 -5.03
C LYS A 30 6.32 34.93 -5.03
N LEU A 31 6.88 35.44 -3.94
CA LEU A 31 7.36 36.82 -3.87
C LEU A 31 8.54 37.09 -4.82
N LEU A 32 9.41 36.09 -5.01
CA LEU A 32 10.52 36.21 -5.96
C LEU A 32 10.04 36.13 -7.41
N LEU A 33 9.09 35.25 -7.72
CA LEU A 33 8.49 35.12 -9.06
C LEU A 33 7.75 36.38 -9.52
N GLN A 34 7.25 37.22 -8.60
CA GLN A 34 6.72 38.55 -8.98
C GLN A 34 7.77 39.44 -9.65
N LYS A 35 9.06 39.24 -9.33
CA LYS A 35 10.16 40.05 -9.89
C LYS A 35 10.83 39.37 -11.09
N ILE A 36 10.83 38.06 -11.14
CA ILE A 36 11.45 37.22 -12.16
C ILE A 36 10.53 36.06 -12.52
N PRO A 37 9.42 36.30 -13.25
CA PRO A 37 8.32 35.34 -13.42
C PRO A 37 8.76 34.05 -14.15
N ASP A 38 9.69 34.14 -15.07
CA ASP A 38 10.12 33.02 -15.93
C ASP A 38 11.38 32.28 -15.41
N ASN A 39 11.69 32.48 -14.12
CA ASN A 39 12.84 31.81 -13.55
C ASN A 39 12.56 30.30 -13.32
N LEU A 40 13.11 29.45 -14.18
CA LEU A 40 12.86 28.01 -14.22
C LEU A 40 13.25 27.30 -12.90
N PHE A 41 14.28 27.77 -12.19
CA PHE A 41 14.67 27.20 -10.90
C PHE A 41 13.57 27.45 -9.85
N LEU A 42 13.08 28.68 -9.74
CA LEU A 42 12.02 29.03 -8.80
C LEU A 42 10.71 28.31 -9.14
N LEU A 43 10.36 28.22 -10.43
CA LEU A 43 9.19 27.49 -10.89
C LEU A 43 9.31 25.99 -10.57
N ASN A 44 10.46 25.37 -10.78
CA ASN A 44 10.67 23.97 -10.38
C ASN A 44 10.55 23.78 -8.86
N LEU A 45 11.11 24.69 -8.07
CA LEU A 45 11.09 24.60 -6.61
C LEU A 45 9.68 24.73 -6.05
N ILE A 46 8.89 25.68 -6.55
CA ILE A 46 7.50 25.86 -6.12
C ILE A 46 6.61 24.70 -6.60
N GLY A 47 6.78 24.23 -7.84
CA GLY A 47 6.06 23.08 -8.36
C GLY A 47 6.32 21.81 -7.55
N SER A 48 7.59 21.55 -7.21
CA SER A 48 7.99 20.44 -6.35
C SER A 48 7.45 20.59 -4.92
N SER A 49 7.35 21.81 -4.41
CA SER A 49 6.75 22.07 -3.08
C SER A 49 5.25 21.76 -3.06
N PHE A 50 4.49 22.17 -4.10
CA PHE A 50 3.09 21.81 -4.25
C PHE A 50 2.91 20.30 -4.37
N GLN A 51 3.74 19.64 -5.17
CA GLN A 51 3.70 18.18 -5.32
C GLN A 51 3.91 17.46 -3.98
N ASN A 52 4.90 17.90 -3.18
CA ASN A 52 5.16 17.32 -1.85
C ASN A 52 4.04 17.58 -0.83
N LEU A 53 3.24 18.63 -1.01
CA LEU A 53 2.05 18.90 -0.21
C LEU A 53 0.80 18.16 -0.71
N GLY A 54 0.89 17.43 -1.83
CA GLY A 54 -0.23 16.74 -2.44
C GLY A 54 -1.14 17.63 -3.31
N ASP A 55 -0.82 18.93 -3.47
CA ASP A 55 -1.54 19.81 -4.41
C ASP A 55 -1.04 19.54 -5.84
N LEU A 56 -1.50 18.41 -6.37
CA LEU A 56 -1.10 17.94 -7.70
C LEU A 56 -1.62 18.86 -8.83
N SER A 57 -2.73 19.55 -8.59
CA SER A 57 -3.31 20.49 -9.57
C SER A 57 -2.39 21.70 -9.76
N SER A 58 -1.97 22.34 -8.68
CA SER A 58 -1.02 23.46 -8.72
C SER A 58 0.34 23.03 -9.27
N ALA A 59 0.86 21.88 -8.83
CA ALA A 59 2.11 21.33 -9.35
C ALA A 59 2.06 21.12 -10.87
N LYS A 60 1.00 20.48 -11.38
CA LYS A 60 0.76 20.27 -12.81
C LYS A 60 0.79 21.57 -13.61
N LYS A 61 0.08 22.59 -13.11
CA LYS A 61 0.02 23.91 -13.76
C LYS A 61 1.40 24.54 -13.86
N ILE A 62 2.17 24.52 -12.78
CA ILE A 62 3.52 25.11 -12.74
C ILE A 62 4.48 24.37 -13.69
N PHE A 63 4.50 23.03 -13.66
CA PHE A 63 5.40 22.27 -14.54
C PHE A 63 5.02 22.40 -16.02
N LYS A 64 3.73 22.57 -16.35
CA LYS A 64 3.30 22.90 -17.72
C LYS A 64 3.79 24.29 -18.15
N ASN A 65 3.68 25.30 -17.28
CA ASN A 65 4.23 26.64 -17.53
C ASN A 65 5.74 26.59 -17.82
N ILE A 66 6.50 25.76 -17.09
CA ILE A 66 7.93 25.56 -17.40
C ILE A 66 8.12 25.05 -18.84
N LEU A 67 7.29 24.11 -19.29
CA LEU A 67 7.38 23.58 -20.66
C LEU A 67 6.89 24.55 -21.73
N GLU A 68 6.07 25.53 -21.39
CA GLU A 68 5.71 26.65 -22.27
C GLU A 68 6.90 27.60 -22.47
N ILE A 69 7.75 27.79 -21.44
CA ILE A 69 8.97 28.61 -21.51
C ILE A 69 10.12 27.83 -22.18
N ASP A 70 10.32 26.56 -21.79
CA ASP A 70 11.35 25.66 -22.30
C ASP A 70 10.75 24.26 -22.48
N ASN A 71 10.33 23.94 -23.70
CA ASN A 71 9.64 22.69 -24.05
C ASN A 71 10.52 21.43 -23.89
N ASN A 72 11.83 21.61 -23.79
CA ASN A 72 12.80 20.54 -23.62
C ASN A 72 13.32 20.45 -22.17
N ASN A 73 12.69 21.11 -21.22
CA ASN A 73 13.10 21.08 -19.83
C ASN A 73 12.92 19.70 -19.22
N ILE A 74 14.01 18.95 -19.13
CA ILE A 74 14.04 17.54 -18.71
C ILE A 74 13.49 17.37 -17.28
N SER A 75 13.82 18.31 -16.38
CA SER A 75 13.33 18.27 -14.99
C SER A 75 11.82 18.45 -14.92
N ALA A 76 11.25 19.37 -15.70
CA ALA A 76 9.80 19.59 -15.75
C ALA A 76 9.07 18.38 -16.36
N LEU A 77 9.62 17.78 -17.42
CA LEU A 77 9.09 16.54 -18.00
C LEU A 77 9.05 15.41 -16.98
N ASN A 78 10.16 15.17 -16.28
CA ASN A 78 10.22 14.15 -15.22
C ASN A 78 9.22 14.43 -14.09
N ASN A 79 9.11 15.69 -13.65
CA ASN A 79 8.19 16.07 -12.58
C ASN A 79 6.71 15.98 -12.99
N LEU A 80 6.39 16.30 -14.26
CA LEU A 80 5.05 16.01 -14.80
C LEU A 80 4.76 14.52 -14.83
N GLY A 81 5.74 13.69 -15.21
CA GLY A 81 5.63 12.24 -15.09
C GLY A 81 5.25 11.81 -13.67
N ASN A 82 5.93 12.36 -12.66
CA ASN A 82 5.61 12.08 -11.25
C ASN A 82 4.20 12.55 -10.85
N VAL A 83 3.78 13.74 -11.31
CA VAL A 83 2.44 14.28 -11.03
C VAL A 83 1.37 13.40 -11.66
N TYR A 84 1.52 13.04 -12.95
CA TYR A 84 0.56 12.17 -13.64
C TYR A 84 0.52 10.75 -13.05
N LYS A 85 1.67 10.21 -12.63
CA LYS A 85 1.73 8.95 -11.88
C LYS A 85 0.90 9.02 -10.59
N SER A 86 1.05 10.10 -9.81
CA SER A 86 0.27 10.32 -8.58
C SER A 86 -1.23 10.51 -8.84
N LEU A 87 -1.59 11.07 -10.01
CA LEU A 87 -2.98 11.16 -10.49
C LEU A 87 -3.51 9.84 -11.08
N GLN A 88 -2.70 8.77 -11.11
CA GLN A 88 -2.98 7.48 -11.72
C GLN A 88 -3.24 7.54 -13.25
N ASP A 89 -2.87 8.64 -13.88
CA ASP A 89 -2.81 8.75 -15.34
C ASP A 89 -1.46 8.20 -15.84
N TYR A 90 -1.37 6.88 -15.82
CA TYR A 90 -0.12 6.16 -16.10
C TYR A 90 0.35 6.32 -17.56
N SER A 91 -0.59 6.51 -18.50
CA SER A 91 -0.26 6.75 -19.91
C SER A 91 0.49 8.07 -20.08
N SER A 92 -0.08 9.17 -19.56
CA SER A 92 0.58 10.47 -19.59
C SER A 92 1.91 10.45 -18.83
N ALA A 93 1.96 9.77 -17.67
CA ALA A 93 3.21 9.64 -16.91
C ALA A 93 4.31 8.96 -17.72
N GLU A 94 3.98 7.86 -18.41
CA GLU A 94 4.91 7.13 -19.27
C GLU A 94 5.44 8.01 -20.40
N ASP A 95 4.56 8.75 -21.09
CA ASP A 95 4.94 9.64 -22.20
C ASP A 95 5.93 10.71 -21.74
N TYR A 96 5.68 11.33 -20.57
CA TYR A 96 6.58 12.35 -20.05
C TYR A 96 7.94 11.79 -19.63
N TYR A 97 7.99 10.62 -18.99
CA TYR A 97 9.27 9.98 -18.66
C TYR A 97 10.05 9.58 -19.91
N LYS A 98 9.38 9.01 -20.93
CA LYS A 98 10.03 8.66 -22.21
C LYS A 98 10.62 9.89 -22.89
N LYS A 99 9.88 11.01 -22.95
CA LYS A 99 10.39 12.27 -23.49
C LYS A 99 11.63 12.74 -22.73
N ALA A 100 11.61 12.71 -21.39
CA ALA A 100 12.78 13.10 -20.59
C ALA A 100 14.00 12.21 -20.88
N ILE A 101 13.82 10.89 -21.02
CA ILE A 101 14.90 9.93 -21.31
C ILE A 101 15.40 10.06 -22.76
N VAL A 102 14.54 10.38 -23.72
CA VAL A 102 14.95 10.63 -25.11
C VAL A 102 15.84 11.87 -25.20
N LEU A 103 15.47 12.95 -24.51
CA LEU A 103 16.27 14.18 -24.46
C LEU A 103 17.59 14.01 -23.71
N ASN A 104 17.58 13.23 -22.64
CA ASN A 104 18.80 12.90 -21.89
C ASN A 104 18.76 11.44 -21.40
N PRO A 105 19.38 10.50 -22.14
CA PRO A 105 19.42 9.09 -21.77
C PRO A 105 20.19 8.78 -20.46
N THR A 106 20.96 9.74 -19.94
CA THR A 106 21.72 9.63 -18.69
C THR A 106 21.03 10.32 -17.51
N PHE A 107 19.81 10.83 -17.68
CA PHE A 107 19.08 11.49 -16.60
C PHE A 107 18.51 10.45 -15.61
N ILE A 108 19.32 10.14 -14.59
CA ILE A 108 19.08 9.06 -13.61
C ILE A 108 17.68 9.16 -12.97
N ASN A 109 17.22 10.38 -12.62
CA ASN A 109 15.93 10.54 -11.96
C ASN A 109 14.78 10.04 -12.84
N ALA A 110 14.79 10.30 -14.15
CA ALA A 110 13.75 9.79 -15.03
C ALA A 110 13.80 8.26 -15.17
N LEU A 111 15.01 7.67 -15.24
CA LEU A 111 15.17 6.21 -15.28
C LEU A 111 14.58 5.56 -14.02
N VAL A 112 14.89 6.09 -12.83
CA VAL A 112 14.41 5.56 -11.55
C VAL A 112 12.88 5.75 -11.42
N ASN A 113 12.36 6.91 -11.78
CA ASN A 113 10.94 7.21 -11.67
C ASN A 113 10.11 6.40 -12.69
N TYR A 114 10.60 6.23 -13.90
CA TYR A 114 9.97 5.39 -14.91
C TYR A 114 10.01 3.92 -14.52
N GLY A 115 11.12 3.44 -13.96
CA GLY A 115 11.21 2.10 -13.38
C GLY A 115 10.17 1.89 -12.26
N SER A 116 9.94 2.91 -11.42
CA SER A 116 8.90 2.85 -10.39
C SER A 116 7.48 2.78 -10.98
N LEU A 117 7.20 3.51 -12.07
CA LEU A 117 5.94 3.38 -12.81
C LEU A 117 5.77 1.97 -13.37
N LYS A 118 6.82 1.41 -14.01
CA LYS A 118 6.77 0.04 -14.56
C LYS A 118 6.55 -1.01 -13.47
N TYR A 119 7.15 -0.84 -12.29
CA TYR A 119 6.88 -1.68 -11.13
C TYR A 119 5.42 -1.62 -10.68
N GLU A 120 4.80 -0.44 -10.64
CA GLU A 120 3.37 -0.28 -10.31
C GLU A 120 2.47 -0.98 -11.32
N LEU A 121 2.81 -0.90 -12.61
CA LEU A 121 2.09 -1.53 -13.72
C LEU A 121 2.38 -3.04 -13.87
N ASN A 122 3.11 -3.65 -12.93
CA ASN A 122 3.52 -5.06 -12.96
C ASN A 122 4.43 -5.45 -14.14
N ASN A 123 5.04 -4.46 -14.81
CA ASN A 123 6.07 -4.69 -15.84
C ASN A 123 7.46 -4.74 -15.18
N TYR A 124 7.75 -5.88 -14.56
CA TYR A 124 8.91 -6.05 -13.66
C TYR A 124 10.23 -6.12 -14.42
N GLU A 125 10.25 -6.73 -15.61
CA GLU A 125 11.44 -6.86 -16.44
C GLU A 125 11.95 -5.48 -16.85
N GLU A 126 11.08 -4.64 -17.39
CA GLU A 126 11.44 -3.28 -17.80
C GLU A 126 11.84 -2.42 -16.60
N ALA A 127 11.18 -2.60 -15.45
CA ALA A 127 11.57 -1.91 -14.23
C ALA A 127 13.00 -2.27 -13.78
N VAL A 128 13.38 -3.57 -13.83
CA VAL A 128 14.74 -4.02 -13.52
C VAL A 128 15.76 -3.41 -14.48
N GLU A 129 15.46 -3.38 -15.78
CA GLU A 129 16.36 -2.81 -16.80
C GLU A 129 16.59 -1.33 -16.56
N LEU A 130 15.55 -0.55 -16.28
CA LEU A 130 15.64 0.88 -16.01
C LEU A 130 16.45 1.18 -14.73
N TYR A 131 16.24 0.42 -13.66
CA TYR A 131 17.04 0.58 -12.45
C TYR A 131 18.49 0.18 -12.64
N LYS A 132 18.77 -0.92 -13.36
CA LYS A 132 20.13 -1.34 -13.69
C LYS A 132 20.84 -0.30 -14.58
N LYS A 133 20.13 0.29 -15.55
CA LYS A 133 20.66 1.39 -16.37
C LYS A 133 21.04 2.59 -15.50
N ALA A 134 20.20 2.96 -14.52
CA ALA A 134 20.52 4.03 -13.57
C ALA A 134 21.78 3.71 -12.75
N LEU A 135 21.91 2.46 -12.25
CA LEU A 135 23.07 2.02 -11.46
C LEU A 135 24.34 1.85 -12.29
N HIS A 136 24.24 1.59 -13.60
CA HIS A 136 25.40 1.58 -14.50
C HIS A 136 25.98 2.99 -14.67
N LEU A 137 25.12 4.02 -14.68
CA LEU A 137 25.55 5.42 -14.74
C LEU A 137 26.16 5.91 -13.42
N ASN A 138 25.58 5.49 -12.30
CA ASN A 138 26.09 5.74 -10.95
C ASN A 138 25.63 4.62 -10.01
N ASN A 139 26.58 3.84 -9.51
CA ASN A 139 26.33 2.69 -8.63
C ASN A 139 26.03 3.08 -7.17
N GLU A 140 26.06 4.36 -6.82
CA GLU A 140 25.78 4.86 -5.48
C GLU A 140 24.41 5.56 -5.36
N ILE A 141 23.44 5.22 -6.22
CA ILE A 141 22.08 5.79 -6.15
C ILE A 141 21.21 4.99 -5.16
N PRO A 142 20.96 5.51 -3.94
CA PRO A 142 20.24 4.75 -2.91
C PRO A 142 18.82 4.35 -3.35
N MET A 143 18.10 5.23 -4.08
CA MET A 143 16.74 4.95 -4.52
C MET A 143 16.66 3.85 -5.58
N ALA A 144 17.65 3.74 -6.48
CA ALA A 144 17.69 2.64 -7.44
C ALA A 144 17.93 1.30 -6.74
N HIS A 145 18.84 1.25 -5.78
CA HIS A 145 19.06 0.07 -4.94
C HIS A 145 17.82 -0.27 -4.10
N TYR A 146 17.19 0.72 -3.46
CA TYR A 146 15.97 0.51 -2.67
C TYR A 146 14.85 -0.09 -3.52
N ASN A 147 14.60 0.48 -4.69
CA ASN A 147 13.56 0.02 -5.60
C ASN A 147 13.84 -1.38 -6.17
N LEU A 148 15.10 -1.71 -6.49
CA LEU A 148 15.50 -3.08 -6.85
C LEU A 148 15.30 -4.05 -5.68
N GLY A 149 15.64 -3.63 -4.46
CA GLY A 149 15.39 -4.41 -3.25
C GLY A 149 13.92 -4.76 -3.07
N LEU A 150 13.02 -3.78 -3.20
CA LEU A 150 11.57 -3.98 -3.16
C LEU A 150 11.08 -4.90 -4.28
N LEU A 151 11.55 -4.67 -5.51
CA LEU A 151 11.16 -5.46 -6.67
C LEU A 151 11.61 -6.91 -6.53
N TYR A 152 12.85 -7.16 -6.15
CA TYR A 152 13.36 -8.51 -5.96
C TYR A 152 12.69 -9.23 -4.78
N GLN A 153 12.37 -8.51 -3.69
CA GLN A 153 11.56 -9.05 -2.61
C GLN A 153 10.17 -9.47 -3.12
N ALA A 154 9.51 -8.62 -3.91
CA ALA A 154 8.20 -8.93 -4.50
C ALA A 154 8.26 -10.16 -5.43
N LEU A 155 9.35 -10.33 -6.17
CA LEU A 155 9.60 -11.49 -7.03
C LEU A 155 10.06 -12.74 -6.27
N GLY A 156 10.34 -12.65 -4.96
CA GLY A 156 10.87 -13.76 -4.15
C GLY A 156 12.37 -14.03 -4.36
N ARG A 157 13.10 -13.10 -4.99
CA ARG A 157 14.55 -13.16 -5.17
C ARG A 157 15.24 -12.54 -3.95
N PHE A 158 15.15 -13.22 -2.82
CA PHE A 158 15.52 -12.66 -1.51
C PHE A 158 17.00 -12.34 -1.35
N GLU A 159 17.90 -13.10 -1.98
CA GLU A 159 19.35 -12.79 -1.92
C GLU A 159 19.68 -11.51 -2.69
N ASP A 160 19.10 -11.33 -3.87
CA ASP A 160 19.26 -10.09 -4.63
C ASP A 160 18.65 -8.89 -3.87
N ALA A 161 17.48 -9.08 -3.27
CA ALA A 161 16.84 -8.06 -2.43
C ALA A 161 17.74 -7.67 -1.25
N LYS A 162 18.31 -8.66 -0.56
CA LYS A 162 19.22 -8.47 0.57
C LYS A 162 20.43 -7.65 0.15
N PHE A 163 21.09 -8.02 -0.95
CA PHE A 163 22.25 -7.30 -1.47
C PHE A 163 21.94 -5.81 -1.67
N HIS A 164 20.86 -5.50 -2.39
CA HIS A 164 20.49 -4.13 -2.69
C HIS A 164 20.08 -3.33 -1.45
N LEU A 165 19.30 -3.91 -0.54
CA LEU A 165 18.87 -3.22 0.70
C LEU A 165 20.05 -2.98 1.66
N GLN A 166 20.98 -3.93 1.78
CA GLN A 166 22.20 -3.73 2.54
C GLN A 166 23.09 -2.64 1.93
N THR A 167 23.12 -2.54 0.61
CA THR A 167 23.84 -1.45 -0.10
C THR A 167 23.22 -0.09 0.26
N VAL A 168 21.90 0.04 0.29
CA VAL A 168 21.22 1.27 0.77
C VAL A 168 21.67 1.63 2.17
N SER A 169 21.67 0.65 3.08
CA SER A 169 22.05 0.85 4.49
C SER A 169 23.50 1.33 4.65
N LYS A 170 24.40 0.96 3.70
CA LYS A 170 25.79 1.43 3.68
C LYS A 170 25.94 2.83 3.09
N ILE A 171 25.29 3.10 1.94
CA ILE A 171 25.41 4.40 1.23
C ILE A 171 24.69 5.51 2.00
N LYS A 172 23.50 5.23 2.51
CA LYS A 172 22.66 6.22 3.21
C LYS A 172 21.95 5.59 4.42
N PRO A 173 22.63 5.49 5.57
CA PRO A 173 22.11 4.80 6.76
C PRO A 173 20.78 5.33 7.29
N GLN A 174 20.46 6.60 7.01
CA GLN A 174 19.19 7.23 7.40
C GLN A 174 17.98 6.66 6.64
N ILE A 175 18.16 5.93 5.53
CA ILE A 175 17.04 5.26 4.85
C ILE A 175 16.71 3.95 5.60
N THR A 176 16.12 4.07 6.78
CA THR A 176 15.76 2.94 7.66
C THR A 176 14.65 2.06 7.09
N ALA A 177 13.90 2.58 6.09
CA ALA A 177 12.96 1.77 5.31
C ALA A 177 13.63 0.55 4.65
N ALA A 178 14.93 0.62 4.33
CA ALA A 178 15.69 -0.52 3.82
C ALA A 178 15.84 -1.61 4.90
N ASP A 179 16.13 -1.24 6.15
CA ASP A 179 16.22 -2.16 7.28
C ASP A 179 14.84 -2.80 7.56
N LYS A 180 13.76 -2.01 7.48
CA LYS A 180 12.37 -2.50 7.61
C LYS A 180 12.05 -3.57 6.58
N ILE A 181 12.33 -3.31 5.31
CA ILE A 181 12.05 -4.28 4.24
C ILE A 181 12.91 -5.53 4.42
N LEU A 182 14.20 -5.37 4.70
CA LEU A 182 15.12 -6.48 4.91
C LEU A 182 14.66 -7.38 6.07
N SER A 183 14.23 -6.80 7.20
CA SER A 183 13.77 -7.56 8.37
C SER A 183 12.55 -8.45 8.09
N ARG A 184 11.73 -8.12 7.09
CA ARG A 184 10.49 -8.87 6.75
C ARG A 184 10.74 -10.27 6.18
N PHE A 185 11.92 -10.52 5.60
CA PHE A 185 12.19 -11.80 4.94
C PHE A 185 13.45 -12.52 5.42
N ILE A 186 14.31 -11.89 6.22
CA ILE A 186 15.42 -12.59 6.87
C ILE A 186 14.95 -13.25 8.17
N LYS A 187 15.61 -14.36 8.55
CA LYS A 187 15.45 -15.03 9.84
C LYS A 187 16.66 -14.72 10.69
N TYR A 188 16.47 -13.93 11.73
CA TYR A 188 17.55 -13.53 12.63
C TYR A 188 18.07 -14.69 13.50
N LYS A 189 19.37 -14.67 13.74
CA LYS A 189 20.08 -15.58 14.63
C LYS A 189 20.82 -14.78 15.71
N ILE A 190 21.24 -15.47 16.75
CA ILE A 190 22.09 -14.86 17.81
C ILE A 190 23.34 -14.26 17.16
N ASN A 191 23.71 -13.05 17.56
CA ASN A 191 24.83 -12.26 17.01
C ASN A 191 24.69 -11.88 15.51
N ASP A 192 23.46 -11.77 14.99
CA ASP A 192 23.27 -11.26 13.64
C ASP A 192 23.75 -9.80 13.55
N PRO A 193 24.70 -9.47 12.65
CA PRO A 193 25.28 -8.11 12.58
C PRO A 193 24.25 -7.02 12.30
N HIS A 194 23.14 -7.35 11.61
CA HIS A 194 22.11 -6.37 11.29
C HIS A 194 21.38 -5.85 12.52
N ILE A 195 21.27 -6.65 13.60
CA ILE A 195 20.70 -6.20 14.88
C ILE A 195 21.56 -5.06 15.45
N ASN A 196 22.87 -5.27 15.54
CA ASN A 196 23.80 -4.26 16.04
C ASN A 196 23.79 -2.98 15.19
N ILE A 197 23.70 -3.13 13.84
CA ILE A 197 23.58 -1.98 12.92
C ILE A 197 22.33 -1.16 13.22
N MET A 198 21.17 -1.81 13.42
CA MET A 198 19.93 -1.11 13.72
C MET A 198 19.97 -0.41 15.08
N GLU A 199 20.57 -1.04 16.09
CA GLU A 199 20.75 -0.43 17.44
C GLU A 199 21.71 0.76 17.39
N SER A 200 22.86 0.65 16.69
CA SER A 200 23.78 1.78 16.49
C SER A 200 23.10 2.95 15.79
N LYS A 201 22.31 2.69 14.75
CA LYS A 201 21.55 3.76 14.06
C LYS A 201 20.62 4.52 15.01
N LEU A 202 19.92 3.82 15.91
CA LEU A 202 19.03 4.45 16.90
C LEU A 202 19.80 5.33 17.89
N ASN A 203 21.04 4.96 18.24
CA ASN A 203 21.83 5.65 19.26
C ASN A 203 22.68 6.78 18.67
N GLU A 204 23.19 6.61 17.46
CA GLU A 204 24.24 7.47 16.90
C GLU A 204 23.70 8.46 15.83
N LEU A 205 22.57 8.15 15.17
CA LEU A 205 22.04 8.99 14.11
C LEU A 205 20.92 9.91 14.61
N ASN A 206 20.89 11.12 14.06
CA ASN A 206 19.74 12.02 14.24
C ASN A 206 18.58 11.60 13.32
N LEU A 207 17.77 10.65 13.78
CA LEU A 207 16.68 10.07 13.04
C LEU A 207 15.36 10.80 13.31
N SER A 208 14.56 10.99 12.26
CA SER A 208 13.17 11.40 12.38
C SER A 208 12.33 10.31 13.07
N ASN A 209 11.13 10.69 13.54
CA ASN A 209 10.22 9.73 14.15
C ASN A 209 9.84 8.56 13.22
N LEU A 210 9.67 8.80 11.92
CA LEU A 210 9.37 7.75 10.96
C LEU A 210 10.54 6.76 10.81
N GLU A 211 11.76 7.27 10.76
CA GLU A 211 12.96 6.44 10.69
C GLU A 211 13.15 5.60 11.96
N LYS A 212 12.85 6.16 13.14
CA LYS A 212 12.84 5.40 14.40
C LYS A 212 11.78 4.30 14.43
N ILE A 213 10.58 4.57 13.93
CA ILE A 213 9.50 3.59 13.83
C ILE A 213 9.95 2.39 12.99
N ASP A 214 10.55 2.61 11.82
CA ASP A 214 11.05 1.53 10.97
C ASP A 214 12.01 0.60 11.73
N LEU A 215 12.96 1.18 12.49
CA LEU A 215 13.92 0.40 13.28
C LEU A 215 13.28 -0.30 14.48
N PHE A 216 12.33 0.34 15.17
CA PHE A 216 11.65 -0.29 16.31
C PHE A 216 10.90 -1.54 15.89
N PHE A 217 10.14 -1.50 14.79
CA PHE A 217 9.44 -2.69 14.29
C PHE A 217 10.42 -3.76 13.77
N SER A 218 11.53 -3.35 13.16
CA SER A 218 12.57 -4.27 12.68
C SER A 218 13.26 -5.00 13.84
N LEU A 219 13.60 -4.28 14.91
CA LEU A 219 14.18 -4.85 16.12
C LEU A 219 13.16 -5.71 16.87
N GLY A 220 11.88 -5.28 16.93
CA GLY A 220 10.81 -6.10 17.47
C GLY A 220 10.72 -7.47 16.79
N LYS A 221 10.79 -7.49 15.47
CA LYS A 221 10.82 -8.75 14.69
C LYS A 221 12.11 -9.54 14.91
N ALA A 222 13.25 -8.86 14.97
CA ALA A 222 14.53 -9.55 15.19
C ALA A 222 14.57 -10.26 16.54
N TYR A 223 14.15 -9.61 17.62
CA TYR A 223 14.08 -10.22 18.94
C TYR A 223 12.98 -11.28 19.07
N GLU A 224 11.87 -11.17 18.31
CA GLU A 224 10.88 -12.27 18.19
C GLU A 224 11.52 -13.54 17.58
N ASP A 225 12.34 -13.40 16.55
CA ASP A 225 13.05 -14.53 15.94
C ASP A 225 14.02 -15.20 16.92
N LEU A 226 14.63 -14.42 17.81
CA LEU A 226 15.48 -14.89 18.88
C LEU A 226 14.70 -15.47 20.08
N LYS A 227 13.35 -15.42 20.04
CA LYS A 227 12.45 -15.80 21.13
C LYS A 227 12.62 -14.95 22.42
N ASP A 228 13.24 -13.78 22.31
CA ASP A 228 13.29 -12.77 23.38
C ASP A 228 12.05 -11.88 23.28
N PHE A 229 10.91 -12.39 23.78
CA PHE A 229 9.63 -11.70 23.67
C PHE A 229 9.54 -10.43 24.53
N ASP A 230 10.33 -10.32 25.58
CA ASP A 230 10.40 -9.11 26.42
C ASP A 230 11.04 -7.95 25.63
N LYS A 231 12.21 -8.17 25.01
CA LYS A 231 12.83 -7.16 24.14
C LYS A 231 12.01 -6.91 22.89
N SER A 232 11.46 -7.96 22.27
CA SER A 232 10.57 -7.83 21.13
C SER A 232 9.42 -6.88 21.45
N PHE A 233 8.69 -7.12 22.53
CA PHE A 233 7.56 -6.27 22.92
C PHE A 233 7.98 -4.85 23.30
N HIS A 234 9.13 -4.70 23.97
CA HIS A 234 9.68 -3.39 24.29
C HIS A 234 9.84 -2.51 23.03
N TYR A 235 10.45 -3.05 21.98
CA TYR A 235 10.62 -2.31 20.74
C TYR A 235 9.29 -2.09 20.00
N LEU A 236 8.44 -3.11 19.91
CA LEU A 236 7.10 -2.98 19.29
C LEU A 236 6.28 -1.89 19.98
N ARG A 237 6.26 -1.86 21.31
CA ARG A 237 5.55 -0.84 22.09
C ARG A 237 6.07 0.57 21.81
N LYS A 238 7.40 0.76 21.73
CA LYS A 238 8.00 2.04 21.34
C LYS A 238 7.55 2.47 19.94
N GLY A 239 7.59 1.55 18.97
CA GLY A 239 7.18 1.82 17.60
C GLY A 239 5.70 2.18 17.50
N ASN A 240 4.82 1.40 18.13
CA ASN A 240 3.38 1.64 18.15
C ASN A 240 3.03 2.98 18.82
N ASN A 241 3.59 3.26 20.01
CA ASN A 241 3.35 4.53 20.71
C ASN A 241 3.74 5.73 19.86
N LEU A 242 4.92 5.67 19.21
CA LEU A 242 5.39 6.77 18.37
C LEU A 242 4.52 6.93 17.12
N LYS A 243 4.08 5.84 16.51
CA LYS A 243 3.17 5.88 15.35
C LYS A 243 1.81 6.45 15.74
N LYS A 244 1.24 6.04 16.88
CA LYS A 244 -0.01 6.59 17.42
C LYS A 244 0.07 8.11 17.66
N GLN A 245 1.17 8.60 18.24
CA GLN A 245 1.40 10.02 18.47
C GLN A 245 1.43 10.84 17.17
N ILE A 246 2.02 10.28 16.10
CA ILE A 246 2.12 10.97 14.80
C ILE A 246 0.80 10.99 14.08
N SER A 247 0.08 9.86 14.05
CA SER A 247 -1.15 9.70 13.27
C SER A 247 -2.30 10.53 13.81
N LYS A 248 -2.32 10.79 15.13
CA LYS A 248 -3.44 11.47 15.82
C LYS A 248 -4.79 10.82 15.51
N TYR A 249 -4.78 9.52 15.26
CA TYR A 249 -5.96 8.74 14.94
C TYR A 249 -6.98 8.78 16.08
N LYS A 250 -8.27 8.78 15.69
CA LYS A 250 -9.42 8.73 16.60
C LYS A 250 -10.43 7.75 16.06
N ILE A 251 -10.77 6.74 16.86
CA ILE A 251 -11.69 5.65 16.49
C ILE A 251 -13.11 6.12 16.18
N GLU A 252 -13.57 7.23 16.79
CA GLU A 252 -14.93 7.76 16.63
C GLU A 252 -15.26 8.05 15.14
N LYS A 253 -14.25 8.34 14.32
CA LYS A 253 -14.45 8.54 12.87
C LYS A 253 -14.82 7.25 12.18
N ASP A 254 -14.17 6.15 12.52
CA ASP A 254 -14.49 4.84 11.95
C ASP A 254 -15.82 4.32 12.50
N GLU A 255 -16.11 4.50 13.78
CA GLU A 255 -17.42 4.15 14.36
C GLU A 255 -18.57 4.84 13.62
N GLN A 256 -18.45 6.16 13.40
CA GLN A 256 -19.42 6.92 12.63
C GLN A 256 -19.50 6.44 11.17
N PHE A 257 -18.36 6.14 10.55
CA PHE A 257 -18.31 5.60 9.19
C PHE A 257 -19.04 4.26 9.07
N PHE A 258 -18.74 3.30 9.93
CA PHE A 258 -19.41 1.98 9.94
C PHE A 258 -20.92 2.07 10.22
N LYS A 259 -21.29 2.96 11.14
CA LYS A 259 -22.71 3.24 11.43
C LYS A 259 -23.40 3.79 10.19
N THR A 260 -22.82 4.80 9.55
CA THR A 260 -23.38 5.43 8.34
C THR A 260 -23.55 4.44 7.20
N LEU A 261 -22.58 3.54 6.98
CA LEU A 261 -22.70 2.47 5.99
C LEU A 261 -23.87 1.53 6.30
N LYS A 262 -23.96 1.03 7.52
CA LYS A 262 -25.05 0.13 7.92
C LYS A 262 -26.42 0.80 7.77
N ASP A 263 -26.56 2.04 8.20
CA ASP A 263 -27.83 2.80 8.12
C ASP A 263 -28.24 3.03 6.65
N PHE A 264 -27.29 3.32 5.78
CA PHE A 264 -27.58 3.48 4.35
C PHE A 264 -27.99 2.15 3.70
N PHE A 265 -27.17 1.10 3.84
CA PHE A 265 -27.41 -0.16 3.15
C PHE A 265 -28.53 -1.01 3.74
N LYS A 266 -28.99 -0.73 4.96
CA LYS A 266 -30.15 -1.41 5.59
C LYS A 266 -31.43 -1.29 4.75
N ASN A 267 -31.59 -0.16 4.03
CA ASN A 267 -32.79 0.16 3.25
C ASN A 267 -32.60 -0.13 1.74
N ILE A 268 -31.50 -0.76 1.33
CA ILE A 268 -31.25 -1.10 -0.07
C ILE A 268 -31.87 -2.46 -0.41
N ASP A 269 -32.69 -2.48 -1.45
CA ASP A 269 -33.16 -3.74 -2.04
C ASP A 269 -32.11 -4.26 -3.04
N PHE A 270 -31.29 -5.19 -2.59
CA PHE A 270 -30.24 -5.81 -3.42
C PHE A 270 -30.77 -6.75 -4.49
N LYS A 271 -32.05 -7.11 -4.49
CA LYS A 271 -32.66 -8.00 -5.50
C LYS A 271 -33.07 -7.22 -6.76
N ASN A 272 -33.61 -6.02 -6.59
CA ASN A 272 -34.22 -5.23 -7.67
C ASN A 272 -33.30 -4.15 -8.24
N LYS A 273 -32.14 -3.88 -7.64
CA LYS A 273 -31.17 -2.86 -8.08
C LYS A 273 -29.88 -3.52 -8.57
N ASN A 274 -29.92 -4.17 -9.72
CA ASN A 274 -28.73 -4.75 -10.35
C ASN A 274 -28.37 -4.01 -11.63
N ILE A 275 -27.14 -3.55 -11.74
CA ILE A 275 -26.56 -3.13 -13.00
C ILE A 275 -25.91 -4.35 -13.65
N SER A 276 -26.70 -5.13 -14.38
CA SER A 276 -26.27 -6.42 -14.95
C SER A 276 -25.30 -6.32 -16.13
N LYS A 277 -24.65 -5.17 -16.36
CA LYS A 277 -23.91 -4.90 -17.60
C LYS A 277 -22.45 -5.32 -17.64
N TYR A 278 -21.83 -5.63 -16.49
CA TYR A 278 -20.41 -5.96 -16.47
C TYR A 278 -20.20 -7.47 -16.55
N ASN A 279 -19.73 -7.95 -17.71
CA ASN A 279 -19.31 -9.35 -17.91
C ASN A 279 -17.90 -9.64 -17.32
N LYS A 280 -17.35 -8.71 -16.52
CA LYS A 280 -16.06 -8.93 -15.85
C LYS A 280 -16.26 -9.80 -14.62
N ASN A 281 -15.64 -10.95 -14.61
CA ASN A 281 -15.67 -11.88 -13.49
C ASN A 281 -14.55 -11.51 -12.49
N ILE A 282 -14.91 -10.72 -11.46
CA ILE A 282 -13.99 -10.25 -10.45
C ILE A 282 -14.17 -11.08 -9.18
N ILE A 283 -13.06 -11.51 -8.59
CA ILE A 283 -13.01 -12.14 -7.27
C ILE A 283 -12.44 -11.11 -6.29
N PHE A 284 -13.28 -10.59 -5.41
CA PHE A 284 -12.84 -9.71 -4.32
C PHE A 284 -12.44 -10.56 -3.11
N ILE A 285 -11.21 -10.39 -2.65
CA ILE A 285 -10.67 -11.07 -1.47
C ILE A 285 -10.58 -10.03 -0.35
N VAL A 286 -11.44 -10.20 0.65
CA VAL A 286 -11.66 -9.22 1.72
C VAL A 286 -11.44 -9.83 3.11
N GLY A 287 -11.31 -8.99 4.12
CA GLY A 287 -11.16 -9.37 5.53
C GLY A 287 -10.24 -8.41 6.27
N MET A 288 -9.94 -8.68 7.51
CA MET A 288 -8.92 -7.89 8.20
C MET A 288 -7.55 -8.08 7.51
N PRO A 289 -6.72 -7.05 7.39
CA PRO A 289 -5.33 -7.25 6.98
C PRO A 289 -4.67 -8.29 7.90
N ARG A 290 -3.76 -9.12 7.36
CA ARG A 290 -3.11 -10.22 8.09
C ARG A 290 -4.01 -11.41 8.45
N SER A 291 -5.21 -11.51 7.91
CA SER A 291 -6.10 -12.68 8.09
C SER A 291 -5.81 -13.85 7.14
N GLY A 292 -4.84 -13.73 6.23
CA GLY A 292 -4.51 -14.77 5.24
C GLY A 292 -4.93 -14.41 3.80
N THR A 293 -5.42 -13.22 3.54
CA THR A 293 -5.86 -12.75 2.21
C THR A 293 -4.80 -12.94 1.13
N THR A 294 -3.51 -12.70 1.43
CA THR A 294 -2.41 -12.91 0.48
C THR A 294 -2.20 -14.39 0.15
N LEU A 295 -2.37 -15.29 1.12
CA LEU A 295 -2.30 -16.73 0.90
C LEU A 295 -3.44 -17.18 -0.03
N ILE A 296 -4.66 -16.73 0.24
CA ILE A 296 -5.84 -17.03 -0.58
C ILE A 296 -5.62 -16.55 -2.02
N GLU A 297 -5.15 -15.33 -2.21
CA GLU A 297 -4.86 -14.82 -3.55
C GLU A 297 -3.77 -15.64 -4.26
N GLN A 298 -2.72 -16.03 -3.54
CA GLN A 298 -1.65 -16.86 -4.10
C GLN A 298 -2.15 -18.23 -4.54
N ILE A 299 -3.03 -18.86 -3.75
CA ILE A 299 -3.72 -20.11 -4.10
C ILE A 299 -4.56 -19.91 -5.36
N LEU A 300 -5.44 -18.92 -5.38
CA LEU A 300 -6.35 -18.66 -6.51
C LEU A 300 -5.59 -18.31 -7.79
N SER A 301 -4.59 -17.42 -7.72
CA SER A 301 -3.79 -17.02 -8.86
C SER A 301 -2.84 -18.11 -9.38
N SER A 302 -2.79 -19.26 -8.73
CA SER A 302 -2.13 -20.46 -9.25
C SER A 302 -3.04 -21.29 -10.16
N HIS A 303 -4.33 -20.93 -10.24
CA HIS A 303 -5.25 -21.49 -11.23
C HIS A 303 -5.08 -20.79 -12.58
N SER A 304 -5.03 -21.56 -13.68
CA SER A 304 -4.75 -21.05 -15.03
C SER A 304 -5.75 -20.00 -15.56
N ASN A 305 -6.95 -19.92 -14.99
CA ASN A 305 -7.99 -18.98 -15.41
C ASN A 305 -8.05 -17.72 -14.54
N ILE A 306 -7.13 -17.51 -13.60
CA ILE A 306 -7.16 -16.40 -12.66
C ILE A 306 -5.90 -15.55 -12.76
N TYR A 307 -6.07 -14.27 -13.07
CA TYR A 307 -5.03 -13.26 -12.92
C TYR A 307 -5.03 -12.69 -11.50
N GLY A 308 -3.92 -12.78 -10.79
CA GLY A 308 -3.75 -12.21 -9.45
C GLY A 308 -3.30 -10.76 -9.51
N ALA A 309 -4.20 -9.79 -9.37
CA ALA A 309 -3.87 -8.38 -9.51
C ALA A 309 -3.26 -7.75 -8.23
N GLY A 310 -3.37 -8.40 -7.09
CA GLY A 310 -2.86 -7.86 -5.82
C GLY A 310 -3.82 -6.89 -5.15
N GLU A 311 -3.28 -5.99 -4.34
CA GLU A 311 -4.06 -4.94 -3.65
C GLU A 311 -4.35 -3.80 -4.61
N LEU A 312 -5.62 -3.69 -5.03
CA LEU A 312 -6.06 -2.62 -5.91
C LEU A 312 -6.66 -1.48 -5.08
N PRO A 313 -6.10 -0.26 -5.15
CA PRO A 313 -6.61 0.88 -4.39
C PRO A 313 -7.84 1.52 -5.03
N TYR A 314 -8.34 0.97 -6.13
CA TYR A 314 -9.25 1.65 -7.03
C TYR A 314 -10.62 1.93 -6.42
N LEU A 315 -11.24 0.92 -5.81
CA LEU A 315 -12.57 1.10 -5.22
C LEU A 315 -12.54 2.12 -4.07
N GLU A 316 -11.55 2.00 -3.19
CA GLU A 316 -11.37 2.95 -2.09
C GLU A 316 -11.11 4.38 -2.60
N ASN A 317 -10.25 4.54 -3.60
CA ASN A 317 -9.95 5.86 -4.17
C ASN A 317 -11.18 6.49 -4.84
N ILE A 318 -11.96 5.73 -5.60
CA ILE A 318 -13.21 6.22 -6.20
C ILE A 318 -14.16 6.68 -5.10
N MET A 319 -14.36 5.86 -4.08
CA MET A 319 -15.28 6.19 -2.98
C MET A 319 -14.79 7.42 -2.19
N THR A 320 -13.50 7.50 -1.90
CA THR A 320 -12.92 8.64 -1.16
C THR A 320 -13.06 9.94 -1.95
N ASN A 321 -12.76 9.92 -3.24
CA ASN A 321 -12.80 11.11 -4.08
C ASN A 321 -14.24 11.62 -4.32
N GLU A 322 -15.19 10.72 -4.49
CA GLU A 322 -16.56 11.10 -4.87
C GLU A 322 -17.48 11.29 -3.66
N PHE A 323 -17.32 10.50 -2.60
CA PHE A 323 -18.29 10.43 -1.50
C PHE A 323 -17.77 10.96 -0.16
N PHE A 324 -16.49 11.30 -0.05
CA PHE A 324 -15.97 11.92 1.17
C PHE A 324 -15.81 13.43 1.01
N GLN A 325 -15.98 14.15 2.11
CA GLN A 325 -15.69 15.57 2.24
C GLN A 325 -14.95 15.78 3.56
N ASN A 326 -13.78 16.41 3.51
CA ASN A 326 -12.92 16.58 4.69
C ASN A 326 -12.62 15.24 5.41
N ASN A 327 -12.40 14.17 4.66
CA ASN A 327 -12.19 12.81 5.16
C ASN A 327 -13.36 12.23 5.97
N ILE A 328 -14.59 12.73 5.77
CA ILE A 328 -15.82 12.22 6.37
C ILE A 328 -16.75 11.79 5.24
N LEU A 329 -17.38 10.61 5.37
CA LEU A 329 -18.35 10.12 4.42
C LEU A 329 -19.58 11.04 4.38
N ASN A 330 -19.84 11.61 3.21
CA ASN A 330 -20.96 12.55 3.02
C ASN A 330 -22.26 11.77 2.78
N THR A 331 -23.16 11.78 3.77
CA THR A 331 -24.43 11.06 3.73
C THR A 331 -25.34 11.50 2.59
N ASN A 332 -25.33 12.77 2.20
CA ASN A 332 -26.13 13.27 1.08
C ASN A 332 -25.62 12.71 -0.25
N LYS A 333 -24.29 12.73 -0.46
CA LYS A 333 -23.69 12.11 -1.65
C LYS A 333 -23.90 10.59 -1.67
N LEU A 334 -23.85 9.92 -0.52
CA LEU A 334 -24.09 8.48 -0.42
C LEU A 334 -25.49 8.09 -0.96
N ARG A 335 -26.49 8.97 -0.83
CA ARG A 335 -27.83 8.75 -1.40
C ARG A 335 -27.81 8.70 -2.93
N ASP A 336 -26.82 9.27 -3.59
CA ASP A 336 -26.67 9.20 -5.04
C ASP A 336 -26.38 7.78 -5.54
N LEU A 337 -25.87 6.88 -4.68
CA LEU A 337 -25.75 5.46 -4.97
C LEU A 337 -27.10 4.75 -5.21
N ASN A 338 -28.23 5.43 -4.94
CA ASN A 338 -29.54 4.97 -5.38
C ASN A 338 -29.80 5.20 -6.89
N LYS A 339 -29.00 6.04 -7.54
CA LYS A 339 -29.13 6.37 -8.97
C LYS A 339 -28.32 5.37 -9.80
N ILE A 340 -28.95 4.79 -10.79
CA ILE A 340 -28.32 3.79 -11.68
C ILE A 340 -27.12 4.38 -12.45
N ASP A 341 -27.23 5.64 -12.90
CA ASP A 341 -26.15 6.29 -13.66
C ASP A 341 -24.90 6.51 -12.80
N VAL A 342 -25.05 6.81 -11.50
CA VAL A 342 -23.93 6.95 -10.58
C VAL A 342 -23.23 5.60 -10.37
N LEU A 343 -24.00 4.55 -10.10
CA LEU A 343 -23.45 3.20 -9.97
C LEU A 343 -22.73 2.74 -11.25
N LYS A 344 -23.32 3.07 -12.42
CA LYS A 344 -22.70 2.78 -13.72
C LYS A 344 -21.40 3.55 -13.91
N SER A 345 -21.38 4.84 -13.58
CA SER A 345 -20.16 5.67 -13.66
C SER A 345 -19.02 5.09 -12.82
N ILE A 346 -19.32 4.68 -11.56
CA ILE A 346 -18.35 4.04 -10.68
C ILE A 346 -17.83 2.73 -11.29
N GLY A 347 -18.74 1.90 -11.80
CA GLY A 347 -18.39 0.62 -12.42
C GLY A 347 -17.53 0.80 -13.69
N ASP A 348 -17.89 1.73 -14.57
CA ASP A 348 -17.13 2.04 -15.79
C ASP A 348 -15.73 2.55 -15.44
N HIS A 349 -15.63 3.43 -14.44
CA HIS A 349 -14.35 3.94 -13.96
C HIS A 349 -13.49 2.81 -13.40
N TYR A 350 -14.04 1.98 -12.50
CA TYR A 350 -13.32 0.83 -11.93
C TYR A 350 -12.83 -0.15 -13.02
N VAL A 351 -13.71 -0.50 -13.96
CA VAL A 351 -13.36 -1.40 -15.08
C VAL A 351 -12.28 -0.79 -15.97
N SER A 352 -12.31 0.52 -16.21
CA SER A 352 -11.26 1.21 -16.99
C SER A 352 -9.89 1.09 -16.31
N LEU A 353 -9.84 1.12 -14.96
CA LEU A 353 -8.62 0.99 -14.19
C LEU A 353 -8.06 -0.44 -14.24
N ILE A 354 -8.91 -1.46 -14.10
CA ILE A 354 -8.44 -2.86 -14.17
C ILE A 354 -8.06 -3.31 -15.58
N ASN A 355 -8.63 -2.69 -16.62
CA ASN A 355 -8.26 -2.97 -18.01
C ASN A 355 -6.84 -2.49 -18.39
N LYS A 356 -6.18 -1.70 -17.53
CA LYS A 356 -4.77 -1.31 -17.70
C LYS A 356 -3.79 -2.46 -17.46
N TYR A 357 -4.24 -3.52 -16.79
CA TYR A 357 -3.46 -4.75 -16.66
C TYR A 357 -3.62 -5.59 -17.93
N ASN A 358 -2.51 -5.96 -18.52
CA ASN A 358 -2.52 -6.87 -19.67
C ASN A 358 -2.60 -8.32 -19.18
N TYR A 359 -3.80 -8.90 -19.19
CA TYR A 359 -4.04 -10.29 -18.77
C TYR A 359 -5.01 -11.00 -19.73
N ASN A 360 -4.82 -12.29 -19.89
CA ASN A 360 -5.60 -13.15 -20.79
C ASN A 360 -6.57 -14.08 -20.03
N GLU A 361 -6.51 -14.10 -18.71
CA GLU A 361 -7.33 -14.95 -17.86
C GLU A 361 -8.80 -14.46 -17.82
N ASN A 362 -9.72 -15.41 -17.58
CA ASN A 362 -11.15 -15.11 -17.54
C ASN A 362 -11.58 -14.40 -16.25
N LEU A 363 -10.80 -14.53 -15.17
CA LEU A 363 -11.07 -13.97 -13.85
C LEU A 363 -9.88 -13.12 -13.42
N ILE A 364 -10.18 -12.06 -12.68
CA ILE A 364 -9.17 -11.22 -12.02
C ILE A 364 -9.48 -11.13 -10.53
N THR A 365 -8.44 -11.16 -9.69
CA THR A 365 -8.62 -10.88 -8.26
C THR A 365 -8.43 -9.40 -7.96
N ASP A 366 -9.24 -8.86 -7.05
CA ASP A 366 -8.96 -7.65 -6.29
C ASP A 366 -8.82 -8.06 -4.82
N LYS A 367 -7.57 -8.12 -4.36
CA LYS A 367 -7.28 -8.49 -2.98
C LYS A 367 -6.94 -7.23 -2.18
N ALA A 368 -7.89 -6.33 -2.01
CA ALA A 368 -7.84 -5.22 -1.09
C ALA A 368 -8.62 -5.58 0.19
N PRO A 369 -7.94 -5.96 1.28
CA PRO A 369 -8.62 -6.49 2.47
C PRO A 369 -9.74 -5.60 2.97
N LEU A 370 -9.55 -4.29 3.00
CA LEU A 370 -10.52 -3.31 3.49
C LEU A 370 -11.73 -3.11 2.58
N ASN A 371 -11.77 -3.72 1.38
CA ASN A 371 -12.98 -3.71 0.55
C ASN A 371 -14.18 -4.41 1.21
N PHE A 372 -14.00 -5.06 2.37
CA PHE A 372 -15.12 -5.52 3.19
C PHE A 372 -16.09 -4.38 3.55
N ARG A 373 -15.63 -3.14 3.60
CA ARG A 373 -16.43 -1.94 3.79
C ARG A 373 -17.45 -1.72 2.66
N TRP A 374 -17.10 -2.11 1.46
CA TRP A 374 -17.83 -1.82 0.23
C TRP A 374 -18.60 -3.01 -0.38
N ILE A 375 -18.78 -4.11 0.35
CA ILE A 375 -19.47 -5.32 -0.15
C ILE A 375 -20.86 -5.00 -0.69
N GLY A 376 -21.63 -4.13 -0.03
CA GLY A 376 -22.93 -3.69 -0.53
C GLY A 376 -22.85 -2.97 -1.86
N LEU A 377 -21.87 -2.08 -2.04
CA LEU A 377 -21.62 -1.40 -3.31
C LEU A 377 -21.16 -2.37 -4.39
N ILE A 378 -20.23 -3.27 -4.08
CA ILE A 378 -19.78 -4.33 -4.99
C ILE A 378 -20.98 -5.15 -5.49
N LYS A 379 -21.91 -5.50 -4.60
CA LYS A 379 -23.12 -6.25 -4.97
C LYS A 379 -23.99 -5.47 -5.95
N LEU A 380 -24.11 -4.16 -5.78
CA LEU A 380 -24.91 -3.32 -6.67
C LEU A 380 -24.28 -3.16 -8.06
N ILE A 381 -22.95 -2.98 -8.12
CA ILE A 381 -22.23 -2.73 -9.37
C ILE A 381 -21.86 -4.03 -10.10
N PHE A 382 -21.37 -5.01 -9.35
CA PHE A 382 -20.86 -6.28 -9.88
C PHE A 382 -21.61 -7.48 -9.28
N PRO A 383 -22.91 -7.66 -9.57
CA PRO A 383 -23.76 -8.68 -8.94
C PRO A 383 -23.28 -10.12 -9.16
N ASN A 384 -22.50 -10.36 -10.21
CA ASN A 384 -21.93 -11.67 -10.57
C ASN A 384 -20.53 -11.91 -10.02
N SER A 385 -19.93 -10.90 -9.36
CA SER A 385 -18.62 -11.06 -8.71
C SER A 385 -18.70 -12.05 -7.55
N LYS A 386 -17.52 -12.53 -7.13
CA LYS A 386 -17.38 -13.42 -5.97
C LYS A 386 -16.68 -12.68 -4.85
N ILE A 387 -17.22 -12.79 -3.64
CA ILE A 387 -16.56 -12.27 -2.43
C ILE A 387 -16.00 -13.45 -1.64
N ILE A 388 -14.70 -13.44 -1.41
CA ILE A 388 -14.05 -14.38 -0.50
C ILE A 388 -13.62 -13.61 0.74
N HIS A 389 -14.26 -13.92 1.85
CA HIS A 389 -13.97 -13.31 3.14
C HIS A 389 -13.03 -14.19 3.94
N CYS A 390 -11.83 -13.68 4.20
CA CYS A 390 -10.80 -14.36 4.99
C CYS A 390 -10.96 -13.98 6.46
N SER A 391 -11.23 -14.96 7.31
CA SER A 391 -11.25 -14.81 8.77
C SER A 391 -10.08 -15.53 9.42
N ARG A 392 -9.68 -15.10 10.59
CA ARG A 392 -8.63 -15.67 11.42
C ARG A 392 -8.94 -15.44 12.89
N SER A 393 -8.35 -16.24 13.81
CA SER A 393 -8.43 -16.00 15.25
C SER A 393 -8.21 -14.51 15.56
N PRO A 394 -9.17 -13.82 16.23
CA PRO A 394 -9.05 -12.39 16.51
C PRO A 394 -7.75 -12.04 17.23
N LYS A 395 -7.33 -12.85 18.22
CA LYS A 395 -6.09 -12.63 19.00
C LYS A 395 -4.83 -12.73 18.11
N ASP A 396 -4.73 -13.74 17.24
CA ASP A 396 -3.59 -13.90 16.32
C ASP A 396 -3.58 -12.82 15.22
N ASN A 397 -4.76 -12.44 14.73
CA ASN A 397 -4.89 -11.41 13.72
C ASN A 397 -4.48 -10.04 14.28
N CYS A 398 -5.02 -9.64 15.43
CA CYS A 398 -4.68 -8.38 16.08
C CYS A 398 -3.20 -8.33 16.50
N LEU A 399 -2.63 -9.43 17.02
CA LEU A 399 -1.19 -9.49 17.28
C LEU A 399 -0.39 -9.28 15.98
N SER A 400 -0.80 -9.91 14.88
CA SER A 400 -0.11 -9.76 13.60
C SER A 400 -0.20 -8.35 13.05
N LEU A 401 -1.28 -7.62 13.34
CA LEU A 401 -1.42 -6.19 13.02
C LEU A 401 -0.51 -5.35 13.89
N TYR A 402 -0.55 -5.54 15.20
CA TYR A 402 0.24 -4.79 16.18
C TYR A 402 1.77 -4.92 15.97
N LYS A 403 2.24 -6.04 15.41
CA LYS A 403 3.66 -6.31 15.14
C LYS A 403 4.18 -5.76 13.81
N ASN A 404 3.35 -5.11 13.00
CA ASN A 404 3.74 -4.67 11.67
C ASN A 404 3.44 -3.18 11.45
N THR A 405 4.24 -2.55 10.57
CA THR A 405 3.93 -1.24 10.02
C THR A 405 3.31 -1.39 8.65
N PHE A 406 2.36 -0.51 8.36
CA PHE A 406 1.66 -0.42 7.09
C PHE A 406 1.88 0.97 6.50
N ASP A 407 2.03 1.03 5.19
CA ASP A 407 2.19 2.29 4.46
C ASP A 407 0.81 2.91 4.15
N ASP A 408 -0.27 2.12 4.26
CA ASP A 408 -1.66 2.55 4.14
C ASP A 408 -2.20 3.09 5.48
N ASN A 409 -3.35 3.77 5.41
CA ASN A 409 -4.02 4.41 6.56
C ASN A 409 -4.65 3.38 7.52
N LEU A 410 -3.84 2.51 8.12
CA LEU A 410 -4.24 1.56 9.17
C LEU A 410 -3.87 2.08 10.56
N ASP A 411 -4.13 3.37 10.81
CA ASP A 411 -3.69 4.06 12.02
C ASP A 411 -4.31 3.51 13.32
N TRP A 412 -5.43 2.81 13.21
CA TRP A 412 -6.06 2.06 14.30
C TRP A 412 -5.26 0.84 14.76
N ALA A 413 -4.28 0.36 13.98
CA ALA A 413 -3.50 -0.84 14.30
C ALA A 413 -2.44 -0.62 15.41
N TYR A 414 -2.15 0.63 15.78
CA TYR A 414 -1.01 1.00 16.62
C TYR A 414 -1.38 1.28 18.08
N ASP A 415 -2.60 1.00 18.47
CA ASP A 415 -3.10 1.13 19.84
C ASP A 415 -4.01 -0.05 20.17
N GLU A 416 -3.98 -0.56 21.40
CA GLU A 416 -4.72 -1.76 21.78
C GLU A 416 -6.24 -1.53 21.77
N ASP A 417 -6.69 -0.36 22.22
CA ASP A 417 -8.11 -0.01 22.28
C ASP A 417 -8.65 0.28 20.86
N ASP A 418 -7.93 1.08 20.08
CA ASP A 418 -8.33 1.38 18.71
C ASP A 418 -8.41 0.09 17.88
N LEU A 419 -7.44 -0.79 18.01
CA LEU A 419 -7.36 -2.06 17.29
C LEU A 419 -8.52 -3.00 17.65
N SER A 420 -8.82 -3.15 18.94
CA SER A 420 -9.92 -3.99 19.38
C SER A 420 -11.28 -3.42 18.95
N ASN A 421 -11.50 -2.11 19.09
CA ASN A 421 -12.72 -1.43 18.67
C ASN A 421 -12.92 -1.52 17.15
N PHE A 422 -11.87 -1.29 16.36
CA PHE A 422 -11.96 -1.43 14.90
C PHE A 422 -12.31 -2.89 14.51
N TYR A 423 -11.70 -3.87 15.18
CA TYR A 423 -12.01 -5.28 14.95
C TYR A 423 -13.48 -5.61 15.25
N GLN A 424 -14.04 -5.06 16.32
CA GLN A 424 -15.48 -5.22 16.65
C GLN A 424 -16.36 -4.62 15.55
N GLN A 425 -16.05 -3.39 15.09
CA GLN A 425 -16.80 -2.74 14.00
C GLN A 425 -16.74 -3.56 12.71
N TYR A 426 -15.58 -4.11 12.38
CA TYR A 426 -15.42 -5.02 11.25
C TYR A 426 -16.30 -6.28 11.41
N ALA A 427 -16.24 -6.95 12.55
CA ALA A 427 -17.02 -8.16 12.79
C ALA A 427 -18.54 -7.90 12.69
N ASP A 428 -19.01 -6.78 13.25
CA ASP A 428 -20.41 -6.36 13.16
C ASP A 428 -20.84 -6.03 11.72
N LEU A 429 -19.97 -5.36 10.96
CA LEU A 429 -20.26 -5.07 9.55
C LEU A 429 -20.30 -6.35 8.72
N MET A 430 -19.43 -7.33 8.97
CA MET A 430 -19.47 -8.61 8.28
C MET A 430 -20.73 -9.41 8.62
N LYS A 431 -21.17 -9.41 9.89
CA LYS A 431 -22.47 -9.98 10.29
C LYS A 431 -23.64 -9.29 9.56
N PHE A 432 -23.59 -7.96 9.44
CA PHE A 432 -24.58 -7.18 8.69
C PHE A 432 -24.62 -7.57 7.21
N TRP A 433 -23.48 -7.69 6.52
CA TRP A 433 -23.45 -8.10 5.12
C TRP A 433 -24.00 -9.50 4.89
N LYS A 434 -23.59 -10.47 5.70
CA LYS A 434 -24.08 -11.85 5.61
C LYS A 434 -25.59 -11.96 5.77
N LYS A 435 -26.16 -11.16 6.67
CA LYS A 435 -27.61 -11.10 6.90
C LYS A 435 -28.36 -10.49 5.70
N ASN A 436 -27.84 -9.41 5.10
CA ASN A 436 -28.56 -8.63 4.08
C ASN A 436 -28.29 -9.13 2.65
N ILE A 437 -27.16 -9.81 2.42
CA ILE A 437 -26.75 -10.32 1.11
C ILE A 437 -26.35 -11.80 1.23
N PRO A 438 -27.32 -12.69 1.54
CA PRO A 438 -27.04 -14.11 1.73
C PRO A 438 -26.48 -14.74 0.44
N ASN A 439 -25.60 -15.74 0.59
CA ASN A 439 -24.97 -16.51 -0.49
C ASN A 439 -24.05 -15.71 -1.44
N PHE A 440 -23.76 -14.45 -1.14
CA PHE A 440 -22.84 -13.63 -1.93
C PHE A 440 -21.39 -13.69 -1.44
N ILE A 441 -21.21 -14.06 -0.17
CA ILE A 441 -19.92 -14.10 0.53
C ILE A 441 -19.57 -15.55 0.86
N TYR A 442 -18.40 -16.00 0.46
CA TYR A 442 -17.81 -17.26 0.89
C TYR A 442 -16.82 -17.01 2.02
N ASP A 443 -17.05 -17.62 3.16
CA ASP A 443 -16.17 -17.52 4.31
C ASP A 443 -15.07 -18.59 4.26
N ILE A 444 -13.83 -18.19 4.40
CA ILE A 444 -12.71 -19.09 4.59
C ILE A 444 -11.98 -18.72 5.89
N ASN A 445 -11.91 -19.69 6.80
CA ASN A 445 -11.16 -19.53 8.03
C ASN A 445 -9.71 -19.99 7.83
N TYR A 446 -8.76 -19.15 8.25
CA TYR A 446 -7.33 -19.41 8.09
C TYR A 446 -6.88 -20.71 8.75
N GLU A 447 -7.32 -20.96 9.98
CA GLU A 447 -6.96 -22.13 10.76
C GLU A 447 -7.48 -23.43 10.09
N ASN A 448 -8.71 -23.40 9.56
CA ASN A 448 -9.29 -24.53 8.81
C ASN A 448 -8.56 -24.76 7.48
N LEU A 449 -8.17 -23.67 6.79
CA LEU A 449 -7.37 -23.78 5.57
C LEU A 449 -6.00 -24.45 5.84
N ILE A 450 -5.36 -24.11 6.96
CA ILE A 450 -4.06 -24.70 7.33
C ILE A 450 -4.22 -26.18 7.71
N SER A 451 -5.28 -26.55 8.43
CA SER A 451 -5.51 -27.92 8.90
C SER A 451 -6.02 -28.86 7.81
N ASN A 452 -6.81 -28.38 6.86
CA ASN A 452 -7.40 -29.16 5.78
C ASN A 452 -7.35 -28.43 4.42
N PRO A 453 -6.15 -28.18 3.89
CA PRO A 453 -5.95 -27.29 2.75
C PRO A 453 -6.65 -27.80 1.48
N GLN A 454 -6.58 -29.10 1.19
CA GLN A 454 -7.11 -29.63 -0.08
C GLN A 454 -8.63 -29.45 -0.19
N ASN A 455 -9.38 -29.75 0.86
CA ASN A 455 -10.84 -29.61 0.84
C ASN A 455 -11.24 -28.14 0.84
N GLN A 456 -10.63 -27.31 1.68
CA GLN A 456 -10.92 -25.88 1.72
C GLN A 456 -10.65 -25.17 0.38
N ILE A 457 -9.58 -25.57 -0.32
CA ILE A 457 -9.27 -25.03 -1.66
C ILE A 457 -10.28 -25.52 -2.69
N LYS A 458 -10.68 -26.81 -2.66
CA LYS A 458 -11.72 -27.35 -3.56
C LYS A 458 -13.04 -26.61 -3.41
N ASP A 459 -13.50 -26.40 -2.17
CA ASP A 459 -14.76 -25.74 -1.88
C ASP A 459 -14.71 -24.26 -2.35
N MET A 460 -13.61 -23.57 -2.09
CA MET A 460 -13.38 -22.21 -2.55
C MET A 460 -13.39 -22.10 -4.09
N LEU A 461 -12.72 -23.00 -4.79
CA LEU A 461 -12.72 -23.04 -6.26
C LEU A 461 -14.13 -23.32 -6.79
N SER A 462 -14.86 -24.26 -6.19
CA SER A 462 -16.24 -24.56 -6.54
C SER A 462 -17.16 -23.35 -6.40
N PHE A 463 -17.02 -22.56 -5.30
CA PHE A 463 -17.73 -21.30 -5.12
C PHE A 463 -17.43 -20.29 -6.24
N CYS A 464 -16.18 -20.26 -6.72
CA CYS A 464 -15.77 -19.42 -7.85
C CYS A 464 -16.21 -19.98 -9.22
N GLY A 465 -16.87 -21.15 -9.29
CA GLY A 465 -17.25 -21.81 -10.54
C GLY A 465 -16.07 -22.45 -11.29
N LEU A 466 -15.01 -22.80 -10.56
CA LEU A 466 -13.77 -23.33 -11.12
C LEU A 466 -13.58 -24.80 -10.78
N LYS A 467 -12.94 -25.53 -11.69
CA LYS A 467 -12.52 -26.91 -11.46
C LYS A 467 -11.21 -26.94 -10.65
N TRP A 468 -10.99 -28.05 -9.96
CA TRP A 468 -9.74 -28.28 -9.25
C TRP A 468 -8.53 -28.28 -10.20
N GLN A 469 -7.46 -27.61 -9.77
CA GLN A 469 -6.13 -27.71 -10.38
C GLN A 469 -5.09 -27.93 -9.28
N GLN A 470 -4.17 -28.86 -9.52
CA GLN A 470 -3.10 -29.22 -8.58
C GLN A 470 -2.20 -28.02 -8.23
N ASN A 471 -1.99 -27.10 -9.16
CA ASN A 471 -1.19 -25.91 -8.94
C ASN A 471 -1.72 -25.04 -7.79
N CYS A 472 -3.02 -25.11 -7.48
CA CYS A 472 -3.60 -24.32 -6.39
C CYS A 472 -3.11 -24.77 -5.00
N ILE A 473 -2.85 -26.06 -4.78
CA ILE A 473 -2.23 -26.52 -3.53
C ILE A 473 -0.70 -26.40 -3.56
N GLU A 474 -0.12 -26.35 -4.74
CA GLU A 474 1.30 -26.10 -4.97
C GLU A 474 1.63 -24.60 -5.17
N PHE A 475 0.78 -23.72 -4.69
CA PHE A 475 0.83 -22.26 -4.86
C PHE A 475 2.19 -21.63 -4.54
N HIS A 476 2.98 -22.24 -3.64
CA HIS A 476 4.33 -21.80 -3.31
C HIS A 476 5.32 -21.86 -4.50
N LYS A 477 4.98 -22.61 -5.56
CA LYS A 477 5.73 -22.66 -6.83
C LYS A 477 5.38 -21.50 -7.78
N ASN A 478 4.29 -20.78 -7.52
CA ASN A 478 3.86 -19.65 -8.35
C ASN A 478 4.84 -18.48 -8.20
N LYS A 479 5.42 -18.05 -9.31
CA LYS A 479 6.47 -17.02 -9.38
C LYS A 479 5.93 -15.60 -9.51
N ARG A 480 4.60 -15.38 -9.50
CA ARG A 480 4.05 -14.03 -9.59
C ARG A 480 4.61 -13.13 -8.49
N ALA A 481 4.68 -11.83 -8.75
CA ALA A 481 5.10 -10.87 -7.75
C ALA A 481 4.06 -10.72 -6.63
N ILE A 482 4.53 -10.59 -5.39
CA ILE A 482 3.69 -10.38 -4.20
C ILE A 482 4.15 -9.10 -3.51
N LYS A 483 3.35 -8.03 -3.63
CA LYS A 483 3.68 -6.67 -3.13
C LYS A 483 3.10 -6.39 -1.73
N THR A 484 3.09 -7.35 -0.83
CA THR A 484 2.50 -7.19 0.51
C THR A 484 3.50 -7.50 1.62
N VAL A 485 3.19 -7.04 2.84
CA VAL A 485 3.96 -7.38 4.05
C VAL A 485 4.12 -8.89 4.23
N SER A 486 3.17 -9.69 3.70
CA SER A 486 3.16 -11.15 3.79
C SER A 486 3.89 -11.85 2.63
N SER A 487 4.65 -11.13 1.79
CA SER A 487 5.24 -11.69 0.54
C SER A 487 6.11 -12.93 0.78
N SER A 488 6.98 -12.91 1.78
CA SER A 488 7.83 -14.06 2.11
C SER A 488 7.02 -15.24 2.66
N GLN A 489 6.00 -14.96 3.48
CA GLN A 489 5.14 -15.97 4.09
C GLN A 489 4.31 -16.73 3.05
N ALA A 490 3.71 -16.00 2.09
CA ALA A 490 2.86 -16.57 1.05
C ALA A 490 3.62 -17.40 0.00
N ARG A 491 4.95 -17.40 0.02
CA ARG A 491 5.82 -18.23 -0.84
C ARG A 491 6.27 -19.53 -0.19
N ASN A 492 5.94 -19.74 1.07
CA ASN A 492 6.24 -20.98 1.76
C ASN A 492 5.08 -21.96 1.59
N LYS A 493 5.39 -23.25 1.71
CA LYS A 493 4.33 -24.26 1.90
C LYS A 493 3.48 -23.89 3.11
N ILE A 494 2.26 -24.40 3.16
CA ILE A 494 1.39 -24.21 4.33
C ILE A 494 2.10 -24.61 5.61
N TYR A 495 2.07 -23.75 6.61
CA TYR A 495 2.71 -23.95 7.92
C TYR A 495 1.80 -23.48 9.06
N SER A 496 1.92 -24.09 10.24
CA SER A 496 1.06 -23.83 11.39
C SER A 496 1.65 -22.91 12.45
N SER A 497 2.93 -22.50 12.33
CA SER A 497 3.63 -21.74 13.38
C SER A 497 3.05 -20.35 13.68
N SER A 498 2.16 -19.85 12.83
CA SER A 498 1.45 -18.59 13.03
C SER A 498 0.13 -18.74 13.82
N ILE A 499 -0.32 -19.98 14.06
CA ILE A 499 -1.53 -20.29 14.85
C ILE A 499 -1.13 -20.30 16.32
N ASN A 500 -1.97 -19.67 17.15
CA ASN A 500 -1.72 -19.49 18.59
C ASN A 500 -0.46 -18.71 18.94
N SER A 501 0.10 -17.95 18.01
CA SER A 501 1.30 -17.13 18.25
C SER A 501 1.06 -16.03 19.29
N TYR A 502 -0.20 -15.62 19.48
CA TYR A 502 -0.62 -14.65 20.49
C TYR A 502 -0.23 -15.09 21.92
N LYS A 503 -0.11 -16.41 22.19
CA LYS A 503 0.24 -16.95 23.53
C LYS A 503 1.60 -16.44 24.03
N ASN A 504 2.54 -16.18 23.13
CA ASN A 504 3.86 -15.66 23.45
C ASN A 504 3.82 -14.21 23.99
N TYR A 505 2.71 -13.50 23.74
CA TYR A 505 2.52 -12.09 24.12
C TYR A 505 1.39 -11.89 25.13
N ASN A 506 0.84 -12.97 25.70
CA ASN A 506 -0.31 -12.91 26.63
C ASN A 506 -0.06 -11.95 27.81
N LYS A 507 1.16 -11.98 28.40
CA LYS A 507 1.49 -11.14 29.55
C LYS A 507 1.54 -9.64 29.24
N PHE A 508 1.67 -9.28 27.96
CA PHE A 508 1.83 -7.90 27.52
C PHE A 508 0.55 -7.27 26.96
N LEU A 509 -0.31 -8.05 26.31
CA LEU A 509 -1.49 -7.60 25.57
C LEU A 509 -2.79 -8.08 26.23
N VAL A 510 -2.80 -8.14 27.57
CA VAL A 510 -3.95 -8.64 28.36
C VAL A 510 -5.23 -7.88 28.01
N LYS A 511 -5.16 -6.55 27.94
CA LYS A 511 -6.31 -5.69 27.65
C LYS A 511 -6.87 -5.95 26.26
N LEU A 512 -6.02 -5.99 25.26
CA LEU A 512 -6.40 -6.29 23.87
C LEU A 512 -7.10 -7.65 23.78
N TYR A 513 -6.51 -8.70 24.39
CA TYR A 513 -7.04 -10.06 24.26
C TYR A 513 -8.34 -10.26 25.01
N SER A 514 -8.54 -9.61 26.16
CA SER A 514 -9.80 -9.63 26.90
C SER A 514 -10.93 -9.00 26.09
N SER A 515 -10.67 -7.88 25.39
CA SER A 515 -11.67 -7.20 24.55
C SER A 515 -12.09 -8.02 23.32
N LEU A 516 -11.30 -9.02 22.92
CA LEU A 516 -11.56 -9.87 21.75
C LEU A 516 -12.23 -11.22 22.08
N GLU A 517 -12.52 -11.53 23.36
CA GLU A 517 -13.03 -12.84 23.77
C GLU A 517 -14.46 -13.13 23.32
N ASN A 518 -15.25 -12.09 23.07
CA ASN A 518 -16.67 -12.20 22.70
C ASN A 518 -16.95 -11.97 21.21
N ILE A 519 -15.92 -11.93 20.39
CA ILE A 519 -15.99 -11.74 18.94
C ILE A 519 -15.81 -13.09 18.23
#